data_668d82910c5bce2530acd32aa7306378
#
_entry.id   668d82910c5bce2530acd32aa7306378
#
_cell.length_a   1.000
_cell.length_b   1.000
_cell.length_c   1.000
_cell.angle_alpha   90.00
_cell.angle_beta   90.00
_cell.angle_gamma   90.00
#
_symmetry.space_group_name_H-M   'P 1'
#
loop_
_entity.id
_entity.type
_entity.pdbx_description
1 polymer ?
#
loop_
_entity_poly.entity_id
_entity_poly.type
_entity_poly.pdbx_seq_one_letter_code
_entity_poly.pdbx_strand_id
1 'polypeptide(L)'
;MALHVSGADYEHREIILRDKPDSMLTASPKGTVPVFIKDDGEVIDESLDLALWALKQADPLGWLNGYDAALVSQNDGPFKHHLDRYKYASRYDKDAARGAVDYSHRAKAEIILSQLNQRLEQHSYLTGQTQNFTDIAIFPFIRQFAAVETDWWQAAPFPALREWLTQHVNADFFKAVMAKHPLWSDQEIAI
;
A
#
# COMPACT_ATOMS: atom_id res chain seq x y z
N MET A 1 -6.40 5.66 2.85
CA MET A 1 -7.14 6.01 1.63
C MET A 1 -8.60 5.54 1.71
N ALA A 2 -8.89 4.26 1.82
CA ALA A 2 -10.27 3.77 1.89
C ALA A 2 -11.08 4.38 3.05
N LEU A 3 -10.54 4.44 4.27
CA LEU A 3 -11.17 5.10 5.42
C LEU A 3 -11.50 6.58 5.14
N HIS A 4 -10.58 7.31 4.49
CA HIS A 4 -10.79 8.70 4.13
C HIS A 4 -11.94 8.88 3.13
N VAL A 5 -11.98 8.03 2.11
CA VAL A 5 -13.02 8.09 1.06
C VAL A 5 -14.38 7.65 1.59
N SER A 6 -14.44 6.61 2.42
CA SER A 6 -15.70 6.15 3.01
C SER A 6 -16.30 7.15 4.01
N GLY A 7 -15.52 8.13 4.47
CA GLY A 7 -15.97 9.05 5.52
C GLY A 7 -16.17 8.37 6.88
N ALA A 8 -15.58 7.18 7.08
CA ALA A 8 -15.63 6.52 8.37
C ALA A 8 -14.98 7.42 9.44
N ASP A 9 -15.63 7.56 10.56
CA ASP A 9 -15.07 8.25 11.72
C ASP A 9 -14.14 7.31 12.49
N TYR A 10 -12.94 7.78 12.84
CA TYR A 10 -11.95 7.01 13.58
C TYR A 10 -10.92 7.90 14.27
N GLU A 11 -10.43 7.45 15.40
CA GLU A 11 -9.26 8.03 16.06
C GLU A 11 -7.99 7.54 15.36
N HIS A 12 -7.19 8.48 14.79
CA HIS A 12 -5.90 8.16 14.22
C HIS A 12 -4.82 8.12 15.30
N ARG A 13 -4.18 6.97 15.47
CA ARG A 13 -3.08 6.75 16.41
C ARG A 13 -1.78 6.54 15.66
N GLU A 14 -1.03 7.61 15.42
CA GLU A 14 0.29 7.54 14.79
C GLU A 14 1.32 6.95 15.73
N ILE A 15 2.11 5.97 15.26
CA ILE A 15 3.08 5.24 16.08
C ILE A 15 4.45 5.16 15.41
N ILE A 16 5.48 4.87 16.23
CA ILE A 16 6.82 4.52 15.74
C ILE A 16 6.94 3.01 15.63
N LEU A 17 7.14 2.48 14.40
CA LEU A 17 7.17 1.02 14.14
C LEU A 17 8.25 0.25 14.92
N ARG A 18 9.34 0.92 15.36
CA ARG A 18 10.39 0.31 16.20
C ARG A 18 10.07 0.34 17.69
N ASP A 19 9.03 1.11 18.08
CA ASP A 19 8.62 1.34 19.46
C ASP A 19 7.09 1.33 19.49
N LYS A 20 6.52 0.14 19.41
CA LYS A 20 5.08 -0.07 19.30
C LYS A 20 4.43 -0.01 20.67
N PRO A 21 3.30 0.69 20.84
CA PRO A 21 2.54 0.69 22.09
C PRO A 21 2.08 -0.72 22.50
N ASP A 22 2.09 -1.00 23.80
CA ASP A 22 1.66 -2.29 24.35
C ASP A 22 0.18 -2.59 24.03
N SER A 23 -0.66 -1.55 24.02
CA SER A 23 -2.07 -1.66 23.60
C SER A 23 -2.22 -2.16 22.17
N MET A 24 -1.38 -1.69 21.24
CA MET A 24 -1.37 -2.19 19.86
C MET A 24 -0.96 -3.66 19.80
N LEU A 25 0.11 -4.06 20.53
CA LEU A 25 0.59 -5.46 20.54
C LEU A 25 -0.41 -6.41 21.20
N THR A 26 -1.19 -5.90 22.17
CA THR A 26 -2.27 -6.65 22.79
C THR A 26 -3.42 -6.88 21.81
N ALA A 27 -3.78 -5.85 21.03
CA ALA A 27 -4.85 -5.95 20.04
C ALA A 27 -4.47 -6.82 18.83
N SER A 28 -3.22 -6.72 18.35
CA SER A 28 -2.69 -7.55 17.26
C SER A 28 -1.27 -8.00 17.56
N PRO A 29 -1.08 -9.25 18.03
CA PRO A 29 0.22 -9.84 18.31
C PRO A 29 1.16 -9.94 17.09
N LYS A 30 0.65 -9.84 15.87
CA LYS A 30 1.48 -9.72 14.65
C LYS A 30 2.43 -8.53 14.71
N GLY A 31 2.04 -7.45 15.41
CA GLY A 31 2.83 -6.23 15.51
C GLY A 31 3.06 -5.54 14.16
N THR A 32 2.17 -5.73 13.20
CA THR A 32 2.17 -5.05 11.88
C THR A 32 1.12 -3.94 11.86
N VAL A 33 1.25 -3.00 10.95
CA VAL A 33 0.24 -1.96 10.70
C VAL A 33 -0.44 -2.21 9.36
N PRO A 34 -1.73 -1.84 9.24
CA PRO A 34 -2.59 -1.19 10.23
C PRO A 34 -3.10 -2.16 11.31
N VAL A 35 -3.53 -1.61 12.45
CA VAL A 35 -4.39 -2.29 13.41
C VAL A 35 -5.60 -1.39 13.62
N PHE A 36 -6.78 -1.88 13.30
CA PHE A 36 -8.03 -1.15 13.45
C PHE A 36 -8.95 -1.90 14.42
N ILE A 37 -9.41 -1.22 15.44
CA ILE A 37 -10.31 -1.76 16.46
C ILE A 37 -11.67 -1.12 16.24
N LYS A 38 -12.69 -1.94 15.94
CA LYS A 38 -14.07 -1.48 15.79
C LYS A 38 -14.72 -1.21 17.15
N ASP A 39 -15.85 -0.51 17.17
CA ASP A 39 -16.60 -0.20 18.38
C ASP A 39 -17.08 -1.47 19.14
N ASP A 40 -17.30 -2.57 18.43
CA ASP A 40 -17.68 -3.86 19.02
C ASP A 40 -16.48 -4.68 19.53
N GLY A 41 -15.27 -4.17 19.40
CA GLY A 41 -14.01 -4.78 19.81
C GLY A 41 -13.39 -5.73 18.77
N GLU A 42 -14.02 -5.94 17.61
CA GLU A 42 -13.40 -6.72 16.53
C GLU A 42 -12.18 -5.99 15.99
N VAL A 43 -11.09 -6.74 15.75
CA VAL A 43 -9.82 -6.21 15.24
C VAL A 43 -9.64 -6.58 13.78
N ILE A 44 -9.34 -5.60 12.94
CA ILE A 44 -8.93 -5.78 11.54
C ILE A 44 -7.47 -5.36 11.43
N ASP A 45 -6.56 -6.29 11.12
CA ASP A 45 -5.12 -6.05 11.09
C ASP A 45 -4.47 -6.37 9.74
N GLU A 46 -5.28 -6.51 8.68
CA GLU A 46 -4.83 -6.56 7.30
C GLU A 46 -5.35 -5.34 6.52
N SER A 47 -4.45 -4.68 5.79
CA SER A 47 -4.78 -3.42 5.10
C SER A 47 -5.86 -3.58 4.02
N LEU A 48 -5.86 -4.73 3.33
CA LEU A 48 -6.88 -5.03 2.32
C LEU A 48 -8.25 -5.23 2.95
N ASP A 49 -8.31 -5.99 4.05
CA ASP A 49 -9.57 -6.26 4.75
C ASP A 49 -10.16 -4.97 5.35
N LEU A 50 -9.30 -4.13 5.95
CA LEU A 50 -9.70 -2.82 6.45
C LEU A 50 -10.26 -1.92 5.34
N ALA A 51 -9.57 -1.89 4.19
CA ALA A 51 -10.00 -1.06 3.07
C ALA A 51 -11.35 -1.53 2.50
N LEU A 52 -11.52 -2.84 2.33
CA LEU A 52 -12.79 -3.43 1.87
C LEU A 52 -13.91 -3.24 2.90
N TRP A 53 -13.61 -3.36 4.19
CA TRP A 53 -14.57 -3.06 5.26
C TRP A 53 -15.05 -1.62 5.16
N ALA A 54 -14.13 -0.65 5.08
CA ALA A 54 -14.45 0.76 4.99
C ALA A 54 -15.33 1.10 3.76
N LEU A 55 -14.95 0.59 2.59
CA LEU A 55 -15.69 0.83 1.35
C LEU A 55 -17.06 0.13 1.33
N LYS A 56 -17.25 -0.96 2.08
CA LYS A 56 -18.56 -1.58 2.26
C LYS A 56 -19.49 -0.76 3.16
N GLN A 57 -18.96 0.08 4.05
CA GLN A 57 -19.79 1.01 4.83
C GLN A 57 -20.31 2.14 3.93
N ALA A 58 -19.42 2.74 3.12
CA ALA A 58 -19.77 3.75 2.14
C ALA A 58 -18.70 3.81 1.04
N ASP A 59 -19.13 3.82 -0.21
CA ASP A 59 -18.28 3.93 -1.39
C ASP A 59 -18.77 5.06 -2.32
N PRO A 60 -18.61 6.32 -1.89
CA PRO A 60 -19.15 7.47 -2.64
C PRO A 60 -18.48 7.68 -3.98
N LEU A 61 -17.29 7.12 -4.21
CA LEU A 61 -16.56 7.19 -5.48
C LEU A 61 -16.77 5.95 -6.36
N GLY A 62 -17.50 4.95 -5.89
CA GLY A 62 -17.76 3.72 -6.63
C GLY A 62 -16.50 2.88 -6.85
N TRP A 63 -15.54 2.92 -5.95
CA TRP A 63 -14.26 2.22 -6.09
C TRP A 63 -14.40 0.70 -6.12
N LEU A 64 -15.44 0.13 -5.53
CA LEU A 64 -15.72 -1.30 -5.60
C LEU A 64 -16.23 -1.74 -6.99
N ASN A 65 -16.71 -0.79 -7.83
CA ASN A 65 -17.10 -1.10 -9.19
C ASN A 65 -15.85 -1.36 -10.04
N GLY A 66 -15.75 -2.57 -10.61
CA GLY A 66 -14.60 -2.97 -11.42
C GLY A 66 -13.38 -3.41 -10.61
N TYR A 67 -13.52 -3.62 -9.30
CA TYR A 67 -12.47 -4.20 -8.46
C TYR A 67 -12.06 -5.59 -8.95
N ASP A 68 -10.77 -5.74 -9.29
CA ASP A 68 -10.14 -6.99 -9.73
C ASP A 68 -9.36 -7.65 -8.57
N ALA A 69 -10.03 -8.54 -7.85
CA ALA A 69 -9.43 -9.25 -6.72
C ALA A 69 -8.25 -10.13 -7.13
N ALA A 70 -8.23 -10.66 -8.37
CA ALA A 70 -7.14 -11.49 -8.85
C ALA A 70 -5.87 -10.67 -9.09
N LEU A 71 -6.02 -9.47 -9.66
CA LEU A 71 -4.89 -8.56 -9.87
C LEU A 71 -4.31 -8.06 -8.55
N VAL A 72 -5.17 -7.74 -7.57
CA VAL A 72 -4.72 -7.36 -6.21
C VAL A 72 -4.04 -8.54 -5.52
N SER A 73 -4.55 -9.76 -5.64
CA SER A 73 -3.89 -10.95 -5.10
C SER A 73 -2.52 -11.22 -5.73
N GLN A 74 -2.36 -10.97 -7.04
CA GLN A 74 -1.06 -11.04 -7.72
C GLN A 74 -0.09 -9.99 -7.15
N ASN A 75 -0.58 -8.80 -6.83
CA ASN A 75 0.23 -7.75 -6.21
C ASN A 75 0.65 -8.13 -4.79
N ASP A 76 -0.29 -8.58 -3.94
CA ASP A 76 -0.02 -8.87 -2.53
C ASP A 76 0.80 -10.15 -2.31
N GLY A 77 0.74 -11.07 -3.25
CA GLY A 77 1.54 -12.29 -3.25
C GLY A 77 2.84 -12.15 -4.04
N PRO A 78 2.86 -12.52 -5.34
CA PRO A 78 4.08 -12.57 -6.15
C PRO A 78 4.83 -11.24 -6.23
N PHE A 79 4.13 -10.12 -6.48
CA PHE A 79 4.80 -8.83 -6.65
C PHE A 79 5.43 -8.35 -5.34
N LYS A 80 4.65 -8.37 -4.26
CA LYS A 80 5.13 -8.00 -2.91
C LYS A 80 6.31 -8.86 -2.46
N HIS A 81 6.26 -10.18 -2.73
CA HIS A 81 7.37 -11.08 -2.44
C HIS A 81 8.67 -10.62 -3.11
N HIS A 82 8.60 -10.21 -4.38
CA HIS A 82 9.77 -9.73 -5.10
C HIS A 82 10.18 -8.33 -4.70
N LEU A 83 9.24 -7.42 -4.45
CA LEU A 83 9.50 -6.07 -3.94
C LEU A 83 10.26 -6.12 -2.60
N ASP A 84 9.79 -6.92 -1.65
CA ASP A 84 10.41 -7.00 -0.33
C ASP A 84 11.87 -7.50 -0.41
N ARG A 85 12.15 -8.50 -1.25
CA ARG A 85 13.51 -9.03 -1.44
C ARG A 85 14.40 -8.10 -2.24
N TYR A 86 13.86 -7.44 -3.25
CA TYR A 86 14.57 -6.42 -3.99
C TYR A 86 15.00 -5.27 -3.07
N LYS A 87 14.07 -4.73 -2.29
CA LYS A 87 14.28 -3.56 -1.43
C LYS A 87 15.10 -3.86 -0.18
N TYR A 88 14.95 -5.05 0.39
CA TYR A 88 15.51 -5.43 1.69
C TYR A 88 16.36 -6.70 1.58
N ALA A 89 17.26 -6.79 0.59
CA ALA A 89 18.08 -7.98 0.33
C ALA A 89 18.74 -8.52 1.61
N SER A 90 19.31 -7.66 2.46
CA SER A 90 19.96 -8.04 3.72
C SER A 90 19.05 -8.67 4.78
N ARG A 91 17.72 -8.67 4.61
CA ARG A 91 16.81 -9.42 5.49
C ARG A 91 16.68 -10.90 5.07
N TYR A 92 17.02 -11.21 3.84
CA TYR A 92 16.81 -12.53 3.23
C TYR A 92 18.13 -13.22 2.86
N ASP A 93 19.20 -12.43 2.66
CA ASP A 93 20.54 -12.90 2.40
C ASP A 93 21.50 -12.32 3.46
N LYS A 94 22.14 -13.21 4.23
CA LYS A 94 23.05 -12.84 5.33
C LYS A 94 24.35 -12.20 4.82
N ASP A 95 24.71 -12.48 3.56
CA ASP A 95 25.94 -11.95 2.95
C ASP A 95 25.69 -10.60 2.26
N ALA A 96 24.42 -10.19 2.12
CA ALA A 96 24.07 -8.91 1.54
C ALA A 96 24.32 -7.75 2.50
N ALA A 97 25.03 -6.74 2.04
CA ALA A 97 25.25 -5.50 2.79
C ALA A 97 23.94 -4.77 3.08
N ARG A 98 23.89 -4.00 4.18
CA ARG A 98 22.74 -3.15 4.48
C ARG A 98 22.51 -2.13 3.36
N GLY A 99 21.31 -2.10 2.81
CA GLY A 99 20.94 -1.23 1.69
C GLY A 99 21.27 -1.81 0.32
N ALA A 100 21.85 -3.03 0.24
CA ALA A 100 21.96 -3.75 -1.01
C ALA A 100 20.59 -4.08 -1.58
N VAL A 101 20.52 -4.14 -2.92
CA VAL A 101 19.32 -4.54 -3.67
C VAL A 101 19.55 -5.88 -4.35
N ASP A 102 18.51 -6.69 -4.46
CA ASP A 102 18.56 -7.96 -5.19
C ASP A 102 17.98 -7.80 -6.60
N TYR A 103 18.88 -7.65 -7.57
CA TYR A 103 18.50 -7.47 -8.98
C TYR A 103 17.77 -8.68 -9.59
N SER A 104 17.96 -9.89 -9.04
CA SER A 104 17.24 -11.07 -9.52
C SER A 104 15.75 -10.97 -9.18
N HIS A 105 15.43 -10.41 -8.02
CA HIS A 105 14.07 -10.14 -7.62
C HIS A 105 13.48 -8.93 -8.33
N ARG A 106 14.28 -7.91 -8.66
CA ARG A 106 13.84 -6.82 -9.55
C ARG A 106 13.40 -7.36 -10.91
N ALA A 107 14.23 -8.18 -11.57
CA ALA A 107 13.91 -8.75 -12.87
C ALA A 107 12.60 -9.56 -12.88
N LYS A 108 12.32 -10.30 -11.80
CA LYS A 108 11.05 -11.03 -11.66
C LYS A 108 9.85 -10.10 -11.45
N ALA A 109 10.02 -9.01 -10.68
CA ALA A 109 8.99 -8.00 -10.52
C ALA A 109 8.72 -7.23 -11.83
N GLU A 110 9.74 -6.99 -12.65
CA GLU A 110 9.62 -6.33 -13.97
C GLU A 110 8.63 -7.05 -14.90
N ILE A 111 8.49 -8.38 -14.80
CA ILE A 111 7.49 -9.13 -15.56
C ILE A 111 6.07 -8.66 -15.20
N ILE A 112 5.80 -8.50 -13.92
CA ILE A 112 4.48 -8.02 -13.43
C ILE A 112 4.29 -6.55 -13.79
N LEU A 113 5.32 -5.72 -13.63
CA LEU A 113 5.28 -4.30 -14.02
C LEU A 113 4.98 -4.12 -15.51
N SER A 114 5.57 -4.99 -16.37
CA SER A 114 5.29 -4.99 -17.81
C SER A 114 3.81 -5.28 -18.10
N GLN A 115 3.20 -6.24 -17.39
CA GLN A 115 1.77 -6.54 -17.53
C GLN A 115 0.88 -5.36 -17.11
N LEU A 116 1.23 -4.68 -15.99
CA LEU A 116 0.52 -3.49 -15.56
C LEU A 116 0.67 -2.34 -16.57
N ASN A 117 1.89 -2.13 -17.09
CA ASN A 117 2.13 -1.11 -18.11
C ASN A 117 1.30 -1.37 -19.38
N GLN A 118 1.25 -2.62 -19.88
CA GLN A 118 0.44 -2.99 -21.04
C GLN A 118 -1.06 -2.73 -20.84
N ARG A 119 -1.61 -2.93 -19.64
CA ARG A 119 -2.99 -2.57 -19.32
C ARG A 119 -3.21 -1.06 -19.42
N LEU A 120 -2.26 -0.27 -18.90
CA LEU A 120 -2.31 1.19 -18.89
C LEU A 120 -2.04 1.83 -20.26
N GLU A 121 -1.45 1.11 -21.21
CA GLU A 121 -1.38 1.52 -22.62
C GLU A 121 -2.74 1.46 -23.33
N GLN A 122 -3.67 0.67 -22.81
CA GLN A 122 -5.01 0.47 -23.36
C GLN A 122 -6.09 1.25 -22.60
N HIS A 123 -5.84 1.54 -21.32
CA HIS A 123 -6.81 2.13 -20.40
C HIS A 123 -6.16 3.19 -19.54
N SER A 124 -6.94 4.13 -19.04
CA SER A 124 -6.48 5.17 -18.13
C SER A 124 -6.12 4.63 -16.73
N TYR A 125 -6.72 3.48 -16.34
CA TYR A 125 -6.52 2.80 -15.06
C TYR A 125 -6.39 1.29 -15.25
N LEU A 126 -5.94 0.57 -14.22
CA LEU A 126 -5.56 -0.85 -14.33
C LEU A 126 -6.67 -1.79 -14.82
N THR A 127 -7.93 -1.42 -14.61
CA THR A 127 -9.09 -2.26 -14.99
C THR A 127 -10.10 -1.55 -15.90
N GLY A 128 -9.77 -0.38 -16.44
CA GLY A 128 -10.67 0.35 -17.33
C GLY A 128 -10.41 1.83 -17.41
N GLN A 129 -11.46 2.60 -17.72
CA GLN A 129 -11.35 4.06 -17.95
C GLN A 129 -11.54 4.90 -16.68
N THR A 130 -11.98 4.29 -15.59
CA THR A 130 -12.24 4.97 -14.31
C THR A 130 -11.41 4.34 -13.20
N GLN A 131 -10.85 5.20 -12.33
CA GLN A 131 -10.14 4.76 -11.13
C GLN A 131 -11.06 3.93 -10.24
N ASN A 132 -10.54 2.82 -9.75
CA ASN A 132 -11.25 1.99 -8.79
C ASN A 132 -10.32 1.43 -7.71
N PHE A 133 -10.86 0.57 -6.85
CA PHE A 133 -10.12 0.05 -5.71
C PHE A 133 -8.88 -0.78 -6.10
N THR A 134 -8.84 -1.39 -7.29
CA THR A 134 -7.65 -2.09 -7.79
C THR A 134 -6.45 -1.15 -7.90
N ASP A 135 -6.67 0.06 -8.45
CA ASP A 135 -5.62 1.08 -8.55
C ASP A 135 -5.11 1.49 -7.17
N ILE A 136 -6.04 1.74 -6.26
CA ILE A 136 -5.76 2.21 -4.89
C ILE A 136 -5.03 1.15 -4.06
N ALA A 137 -5.35 -0.12 -4.25
CA ALA A 137 -4.70 -1.23 -3.56
C ALA A 137 -3.27 -1.48 -4.07
N ILE A 138 -3.04 -1.33 -5.38
CA ILE A 138 -1.75 -1.63 -6.03
C ILE A 138 -0.78 -0.44 -5.97
N PHE A 139 -1.29 0.79 -6.09
CA PHE A 139 -0.51 2.03 -6.13
C PHE A 139 0.59 2.14 -5.04
N PRO A 140 0.35 1.85 -3.75
CA PRO A 140 1.36 1.97 -2.71
C PRO A 140 2.58 1.08 -2.93
N PHE A 141 2.39 -0.11 -3.51
CA PHE A 141 3.47 -1.06 -3.78
C PHE A 141 4.32 -0.62 -4.98
N ILE A 142 3.67 -0.14 -6.06
CA ILE A 142 4.38 0.42 -7.20
C ILE A 142 5.19 1.66 -6.78
N ARG A 143 4.61 2.53 -5.94
CA ARG A 143 5.33 3.68 -5.36
C ARG A 143 6.55 3.24 -4.55
N GLN A 144 6.43 2.18 -3.72
CA GLN A 144 7.57 1.66 -2.98
C GLN A 144 8.65 1.09 -3.91
N PHE A 145 8.25 0.37 -4.96
CA PHE A 145 9.17 -0.21 -5.92
C PHE A 145 9.95 0.90 -6.66
N ALA A 146 9.25 1.90 -7.16
CA ALA A 146 9.83 3.05 -7.87
C ALA A 146 10.85 3.84 -7.02
N ALA A 147 10.65 3.86 -5.71
CA ALA A 147 11.52 4.58 -4.78
C ALA A 147 12.80 3.83 -4.38
N VAL A 148 12.99 2.57 -4.79
CA VAL A 148 14.21 1.79 -4.48
C VAL A 148 15.39 2.30 -5.30
N GLU A 149 15.21 2.44 -6.61
CA GLU A 149 16.21 2.97 -7.56
C GLU A 149 15.54 3.95 -8.52
N THR A 150 15.47 5.21 -8.13
CA THR A 150 14.72 6.25 -8.86
C THR A 150 15.25 6.47 -10.28
N ASP A 151 16.56 6.46 -10.49
CA ASP A 151 17.15 6.66 -11.81
C ASP A 151 16.83 5.51 -12.76
N TRP A 152 16.92 4.28 -12.27
CA TRP A 152 16.50 3.12 -13.03
C TRP A 152 15.00 3.19 -13.37
N TRP A 153 14.15 3.53 -12.40
CA TRP A 153 12.71 3.67 -12.62
C TRP A 153 12.37 4.67 -13.71
N GLN A 154 13.07 5.81 -13.74
CA GLN A 154 12.86 6.84 -14.78
C GLN A 154 13.24 6.34 -16.17
N ALA A 155 14.25 5.49 -16.30
CA ALA A 155 14.72 4.93 -17.56
C ALA A 155 14.02 3.61 -17.96
N ALA A 156 13.30 2.96 -17.03
CA ALA A 156 12.65 1.68 -17.25
C ALA A 156 11.58 1.73 -18.36
N PRO A 157 11.34 0.64 -19.10
CA PRO A 157 10.43 0.60 -20.25
C PRO A 157 8.94 0.53 -19.84
N PHE A 158 8.53 1.33 -18.83
CA PHE A 158 7.19 1.35 -18.29
C PHE A 158 6.58 2.78 -18.31
N PRO A 159 6.47 3.43 -19.49
CA PRO A 159 6.05 4.83 -19.55
C PRO A 159 4.62 5.05 -19.05
N ALA A 160 3.67 4.20 -19.42
CA ALA A 160 2.28 4.33 -18.99
C ALA A 160 2.12 4.10 -17.48
N LEU A 161 2.85 3.14 -16.92
CA LEU A 161 2.85 2.88 -15.48
C LEU A 161 3.49 4.02 -14.68
N ARG A 162 4.54 4.69 -15.21
CA ARG A 162 5.12 5.89 -14.59
C ARG A 162 4.14 7.06 -14.57
N GLU A 163 3.44 7.28 -15.67
CA GLU A 163 2.42 8.34 -15.75
C GLU A 163 1.29 8.09 -14.76
N TRP A 164 0.74 6.88 -14.75
CA TRP A 164 -0.27 6.45 -13.79
C TRP A 164 0.20 6.63 -12.32
N LEU A 165 1.42 6.21 -11.99
CA LEU A 165 2.00 6.43 -10.66
C LEU A 165 2.10 7.92 -10.33
N THR A 166 2.54 8.74 -11.28
CA THR A 166 2.68 10.18 -11.10
C THR A 166 1.33 10.85 -10.83
N GLN A 167 0.29 10.46 -11.53
CA GLN A 167 -1.07 10.96 -11.30
C GLN A 167 -1.54 10.64 -9.87
N HIS A 168 -1.33 9.41 -9.39
CA HIS A 168 -1.72 9.00 -8.05
C HIS A 168 -0.94 9.73 -6.96
N VAL A 169 0.38 9.88 -7.11
CA VAL A 169 1.22 10.60 -6.14
C VAL A 169 0.85 12.08 -6.05
N ASN A 170 0.42 12.67 -7.15
CA ASN A 170 0.05 14.08 -7.21
C ASN A 170 -1.42 14.35 -6.85
N ALA A 171 -2.23 13.33 -6.71
CA ALA A 171 -3.64 13.49 -6.34
C ALA A 171 -3.78 14.16 -4.97
N ASP A 172 -4.66 15.16 -4.87
CA ASP A 172 -4.84 15.93 -3.63
C ASP A 172 -5.33 15.05 -2.49
N PHE A 173 -6.18 14.09 -2.80
CA PHE A 173 -6.65 13.11 -1.85
C PHE A 173 -5.48 12.25 -1.27
N PHE A 174 -4.49 11.86 -2.09
CA PHE A 174 -3.32 11.13 -1.61
C PHE A 174 -2.45 12.02 -0.70
N LYS A 175 -2.24 13.28 -1.08
CA LYS A 175 -1.53 14.26 -0.24
C LYS A 175 -2.21 14.46 1.11
N ALA A 176 -3.55 14.51 1.12
CA ALA A 176 -4.32 14.66 2.36
C ALA A 176 -4.11 13.48 3.33
N VAL A 177 -4.14 12.23 2.84
CA VAL A 177 -3.94 11.05 3.69
C VAL A 177 -2.47 10.81 4.08
N MET A 178 -1.53 11.52 3.46
CA MET A 178 -0.10 11.50 3.80
C MET A 178 0.29 12.63 4.77
N ALA A 179 -0.66 13.41 5.26
CA ALA A 179 -0.41 14.40 6.32
C ALA A 179 0.18 13.70 7.55
N LYS A 180 1.15 14.37 8.17
CA LYS A 180 1.77 13.86 9.41
C LYS A 180 0.85 14.15 10.59
N HIS A 181 0.71 13.15 11.46
CA HIS A 181 -0.01 13.26 12.71
C HIS A 181 0.95 13.29 13.90
N PRO A 182 0.55 13.88 15.05
CA PRO A 182 1.30 13.73 16.30
C PRO A 182 1.42 12.25 16.69
N LEU A 183 2.54 11.90 17.33
CA LEU A 183 2.69 10.56 17.88
C LEU A 183 1.71 10.34 19.02
N TRP A 184 1.02 9.22 19.00
CA TRP A 184 0.14 8.77 20.05
C TRP A 184 0.92 7.96 21.11
N SER A 185 0.50 8.02 22.37
CA SER A 185 1.04 7.22 23.47
C SER A 185 -0.06 6.69 24.38
N ASP A 186 0.17 5.50 25.01
CA ASP A 186 -0.77 4.89 25.97
C ASP A 186 -1.06 5.78 27.20
N GLN A 187 -0.27 6.82 27.44
CA GLN A 187 -0.43 7.73 28.59
C GLN A 187 -1.56 8.77 28.41
N GLU A 188 -2.09 8.94 27.18
CA GLU A 188 -3.16 9.89 26.90
C GLU A 188 -4.56 9.37 27.22
N ILE A 189 -4.70 8.12 27.69
CA ILE A 189 -6.01 7.51 28.04
C ILE A 189 -6.40 7.77 29.50
N ALA A 190 -5.53 8.38 30.31
CA ALA A 190 -5.77 8.60 31.75
C ALA A 190 -6.41 9.97 32.01
N ILE A 191 -7.64 10.22 31.48
CA ILE A 191 -8.51 11.31 31.95
C ILE A 191 -9.96 10.80 32.05
#